data_3f1680f051765af2f0403c56f2dfbb5f
#
_entry.id   3f1680f051765af2f0403c56f2dfbb5f
#
_cell.length_a   1.000
_cell.length_b   1.000
_cell.length_c   1.000
_cell.angle_alpha   90.00
_cell.angle_beta   90.00
_cell.angle_gamma   90.00
#
_symmetry.space_group_name_H-M   'P 1'
#
loop_
_entity.id
_entity.type
_entity.pdbx_description
1 polymer ?
#
loop_
_entity_poly.entity_id
_entity_poly.type
_entity_poly.pdbx_seq_one_letter_code
_entity_poly.pdbx_strand_id
1 'polypeptide(L)'
;MFNDCYSRTQEILREPPLPLYLFSVGEKTLSAGEVSEMGALKNSFAEIVWGMEGVGELTLFEETFRILPGDVFYYLPGEAHRHHALSEKWVTRWVAFDGPLAEATLLAYRYPRHQSNCGKLDDERFEELKTSIADTDWFQIRRLSGILSQMLADLCPGRSAPVRSELLVKQCMELIRSRLSDRNLDLEFICDNLKVSRSSLSRLFREKIGVSPGRYIQDRRLQEAQILLLGTNLPVSGIAERCGFPELTSFIRFIRRNLGCSPLAYREKTLKKQKIRIPDPVSPSNEI
;
A
#
# COMPACT_ATOMS: atom_id res chain seq x y z
N MET A 1 21.17 3.07 -7.48
CA MET A 1 20.72 3.73 -8.73
C MET A 1 19.45 3.04 -9.18
N PHE A 2 18.33 3.72 -9.35
CA PHE A 2 17.10 3.08 -9.83
C PHE A 2 17.28 2.77 -11.31
N ASN A 3 17.46 1.51 -11.64
CA ASN A 3 17.42 1.05 -13.02
C ASN A 3 15.96 0.69 -13.32
N ASP A 4 15.36 1.47 -14.22
CA ASP A 4 14.03 1.22 -14.81
C ASP A 4 12.84 1.14 -13.84
N CYS A 5 12.36 2.29 -13.39
CA CYS A 5 11.04 2.41 -12.75
C CYS A 5 10.05 3.01 -13.76
N TYR A 6 8.98 2.29 -14.04
CA TYR A 6 7.88 2.74 -14.89
C TYR A 6 6.66 2.98 -14.00
N SER A 7 6.16 4.20 -13.96
CA SER A 7 5.00 4.56 -13.14
C SER A 7 3.94 5.26 -13.97
N ARG A 8 2.70 4.97 -13.65
CA ARG A 8 1.55 5.65 -14.24
C ARG A 8 1.33 6.97 -13.52
N THR A 9 1.05 8.04 -14.25
CA THR A 9 0.67 9.33 -13.65
C THR A 9 -0.75 9.24 -13.07
N GLN A 10 -0.94 9.76 -11.87
CA GLN A 10 -2.24 9.75 -11.16
C GLN A 10 -3.37 10.50 -11.88
N GLU A 11 -3.08 11.24 -12.94
CA GLU A 11 -4.06 12.05 -13.69
C GLU A 11 -5.09 11.21 -14.47
N ILE A 12 -4.71 9.99 -14.86
CA ILE A 12 -5.57 9.08 -15.62
C ILE A 12 -6.64 8.42 -14.74
N LEU A 13 -6.51 8.49 -13.43
CA LEU A 13 -7.34 7.78 -12.46
C LEU A 13 -8.51 8.61 -11.92
N ARG A 14 -8.89 9.71 -12.61
CA ARG A 14 -9.97 10.62 -12.19
C ARG A 14 -11.38 10.12 -12.49
N GLU A 15 -11.53 9.11 -13.34
CA GLU A 15 -12.80 8.42 -13.57
C GLU A 15 -12.95 7.24 -12.62
N PRO A 16 -14.17 6.66 -12.40
CA PRO A 16 -14.39 5.76 -11.27
C PRO A 16 -13.28 4.73 -11.16
N PRO A 17 -12.57 4.69 -10.03
CA PRO A 17 -11.35 3.94 -9.94
C PRO A 17 -11.65 2.47 -10.20
N LEU A 18 -10.85 1.84 -11.05
CA LEU A 18 -10.87 0.39 -11.19
C LEU A 18 -10.68 -0.23 -9.81
N PRO A 19 -11.33 -1.36 -9.51
CA PRO A 19 -11.17 -2.06 -8.24
C PRO A 19 -9.71 -2.33 -7.89
N LEU A 20 -8.91 -2.57 -8.93
CA LEU A 20 -7.50 -2.89 -8.87
C LEU A 20 -6.84 -2.41 -10.17
N TYR A 21 -5.73 -1.69 -10.09
CA TYR A 21 -5.00 -1.24 -11.27
C TYR A 21 -3.49 -1.20 -11.03
N LEU A 22 -2.73 -1.43 -12.09
CA LEU A 22 -1.28 -1.35 -12.08
C LEU A 22 -0.85 0.11 -11.88
N PHE A 23 -0.04 0.35 -10.85
CA PHE A 23 0.48 1.68 -10.50
C PHE A 23 1.93 1.86 -10.97
N SER A 24 2.80 0.90 -10.70
CA SER A 24 4.23 0.95 -11.04
C SER A 24 4.77 -0.45 -11.24
N VAL A 25 5.74 -0.57 -12.10
CA VAL A 25 6.51 -1.80 -12.32
C VAL A 25 7.96 -1.43 -12.51
N GLY A 26 8.88 -2.25 -12.01
CA GLY A 26 10.30 -1.95 -12.17
C GLY A 26 11.21 -3.06 -11.67
N GLU A 27 12.50 -2.83 -11.91
CA GLU A 27 13.59 -3.66 -11.47
C GLU A 27 14.60 -2.81 -10.70
N LYS A 28 15.15 -3.34 -9.65
CA LYS A 28 16.18 -2.69 -8.84
C LYS A 28 17.36 -3.61 -8.67
N THR A 29 18.54 -3.07 -8.88
CA THR A 29 19.80 -3.70 -8.55
C THR A 29 20.47 -2.94 -7.42
N LEU A 30 20.85 -3.63 -6.37
CA LEU A 30 21.65 -3.13 -5.28
C LEU A 30 22.98 -3.90 -5.21
N SER A 31 24.06 -3.17 -4.91
CA SER A 31 25.40 -3.71 -4.68
C SER A 31 25.57 -4.10 -3.20
N ALA A 32 26.58 -4.92 -2.89
CA ALA A 32 26.86 -5.37 -1.53
C ALA A 32 26.91 -4.21 -0.53
N GLY A 33 26.13 -4.32 0.54
CA GLY A 33 26.02 -3.31 1.59
C GLY A 33 25.14 -2.10 1.24
N GLU A 34 24.67 -2.00 -0.01
CA GLU A 34 23.77 -0.92 -0.42
C GLU A 34 22.40 -1.09 0.20
N VAL A 35 21.83 0.04 0.64
CA VAL A 35 20.54 0.10 1.32
C VAL A 35 19.58 1.01 0.55
N SER A 36 18.34 0.59 0.48
CA SER A 36 17.24 1.40 -0.06
C SER A 36 16.06 1.38 0.89
N GLU A 37 15.54 2.56 1.22
CA GLU A 37 14.46 2.73 2.18
C GLU A 37 13.26 3.45 1.56
N MET A 38 12.07 2.99 1.93
CA MET A 38 10.80 3.63 1.61
C MET A 38 10.08 3.96 2.92
N GLY A 39 9.83 5.24 3.15
CA GLY A 39 9.05 5.68 4.32
C GLY A 39 7.55 5.44 4.14
N ALA A 40 6.85 5.18 5.23
CA ALA A 40 5.41 4.91 5.27
C ALA A 40 4.56 5.96 4.52
N LEU A 41 4.91 7.24 4.60
CA LEU A 41 4.19 8.33 3.94
C LEU A 41 4.33 8.35 2.41
N LYS A 42 5.32 7.66 1.87
CA LYS A 42 5.55 7.55 0.42
C LYS A 42 4.90 6.32 -0.19
N ASN A 43 4.60 5.32 0.63
CA ASN A 43 4.00 4.07 0.20
C ASN A 43 2.47 4.15 0.31
N SER A 44 1.79 4.64 -0.72
CA SER A 44 0.32 4.73 -0.78
C SER A 44 -0.33 3.59 -1.56
N PHE A 45 0.45 2.62 -2.03
CA PHE A 45 0.04 1.50 -2.88
C PHE A 45 0.45 0.16 -2.27
N ALA A 46 -0.13 -0.92 -2.76
CA ALA A 46 0.33 -2.27 -2.47
C ALA A 46 1.43 -2.66 -3.48
N GLU A 47 2.39 -3.45 -3.05
CA GLU A 47 3.51 -3.86 -3.89
C GLU A 47 3.88 -5.32 -3.64
N ILE A 48 4.16 -6.05 -4.72
CA ILE A 48 4.74 -7.40 -4.67
C ILE A 48 6.15 -7.33 -5.23
N VAL A 49 7.08 -7.95 -4.54
CA VAL A 49 8.51 -7.98 -4.88
C VAL A 49 8.98 -9.41 -5.04
N TRP A 50 9.66 -9.69 -6.14
CA TRP A 50 10.34 -10.97 -6.43
C TRP A 50 11.84 -10.83 -6.26
N GLY A 51 12.47 -11.77 -5.57
CA GLY A 51 13.92 -11.99 -5.64
C GLY A 51 14.27 -12.59 -6.99
N MET A 52 15.12 -11.90 -7.76
CA MET A 52 15.53 -12.36 -9.11
C MET A 52 16.92 -12.95 -9.12
N GLU A 53 17.89 -12.30 -8.50
CA GLU A 53 19.30 -12.69 -8.46
C GLU A 53 19.93 -12.26 -7.14
N GLY A 54 20.87 -13.04 -6.63
CA GLY A 54 21.62 -12.70 -5.42
C GLY A 54 20.80 -12.87 -4.14
N VAL A 55 21.29 -12.29 -3.06
CA VAL A 55 20.71 -12.39 -1.71
C VAL A 55 20.63 -11.02 -1.08
N GLY A 56 19.51 -10.71 -0.48
CA GLY A 56 19.32 -9.49 0.30
C GLY A 56 18.48 -9.73 1.53
N GLU A 57 18.35 -8.70 2.31
CA GLU A 57 17.46 -8.61 3.45
C GLU A 57 16.41 -7.54 3.21
N LEU A 58 15.22 -7.84 3.63
CA LEU A 58 14.10 -6.96 3.65
C LEU A 58 13.64 -6.79 5.08
N THR A 59 13.68 -5.56 5.58
CA THR A 59 13.17 -5.22 6.90
C THR A 59 11.84 -4.52 6.75
N LEU A 60 10.83 -5.07 7.40
CA LEU A 60 9.50 -4.51 7.52
C LEU A 60 9.20 -4.33 9.01
N PHE A 61 9.04 -3.08 9.46
CA PHE A 61 8.95 -2.75 10.88
C PHE A 61 10.20 -3.20 11.66
N GLU A 62 10.09 -4.19 12.52
CA GLU A 62 11.20 -4.76 13.33
C GLU A 62 11.61 -6.16 12.85
N GLU A 63 10.92 -6.71 11.84
CA GLU A 63 11.21 -8.04 11.30
C GLU A 63 12.09 -7.95 10.06
N THR A 64 13.06 -8.83 9.97
CA THR A 64 13.97 -8.94 8.82
C THR A 64 13.81 -10.30 8.17
N PHE A 65 13.60 -10.29 6.86
CA PHE A 65 13.44 -11.48 6.02
C PHE A 65 14.60 -11.57 5.05
N ARG A 66 15.21 -12.75 4.98
CA ARG A 66 16.21 -13.02 3.97
C ARG A 66 15.52 -13.40 2.68
N ILE A 67 15.85 -12.72 1.58
CA ILE A 67 15.23 -12.89 0.27
C ILE A 67 16.22 -13.54 -0.69
N LEU A 68 15.83 -14.69 -1.22
CA LEU A 68 16.55 -15.48 -2.19
C LEU A 68 15.90 -15.38 -3.58
N PRO A 69 16.60 -15.77 -4.66
CA PRO A 69 15.97 -15.87 -5.97
C PRO A 69 14.79 -16.85 -5.96
N GLY A 70 13.64 -16.37 -6.45
CA GLY A 70 12.38 -17.11 -6.43
C GLY A 70 11.53 -16.89 -5.18
N ASP A 71 12.00 -16.13 -4.20
CA ASP A 71 11.19 -15.71 -3.08
C ASP A 71 10.31 -14.51 -3.48
N VAL A 72 9.13 -14.43 -2.88
CA VAL A 72 8.18 -13.34 -3.08
C VAL A 72 7.85 -12.70 -1.75
N PHE A 73 7.74 -11.41 -1.78
CA PHE A 73 7.39 -10.58 -0.64
C PHE A 73 6.35 -9.54 -1.05
N TYR A 74 5.51 -9.07 -0.11
CA TYR A 74 4.59 -7.99 -0.42
C TYR A 74 4.50 -6.94 0.67
N TYR A 75 4.15 -5.71 0.26
CA TYR A 75 3.87 -4.58 1.13
C TYR A 75 2.41 -4.15 1.00
N LEU A 76 1.88 -3.61 2.09
CA LEU A 76 0.60 -2.92 2.10
C LEU A 76 0.80 -1.40 2.08
N PRO A 77 -0.21 -0.65 1.65
CA PRO A 77 -0.16 0.80 1.71
C PRO A 77 0.16 1.30 3.14
N GLY A 78 1.07 2.27 3.24
CA GLY A 78 1.47 2.86 4.51
C GLY A 78 2.58 2.12 5.27
N GLU A 79 3.13 1.04 4.73
CA GLU A 79 4.21 0.29 5.37
C GLU A 79 5.58 0.81 4.97
N ALA A 80 6.35 1.25 5.95
CA ALA A 80 7.77 1.57 5.73
C ALA A 80 8.58 0.28 5.61
N HIS A 81 9.51 0.26 4.68
CA HIS A 81 10.35 -0.90 4.46
C HIS A 81 11.77 -0.53 4.03
N ARG A 82 12.69 -1.45 4.27
CA ARG A 82 14.11 -1.29 3.97
C ARG A 82 14.65 -2.52 3.27
N HIS A 83 15.37 -2.30 2.18
CA HIS A 83 16.10 -3.31 1.43
C HIS A 83 17.59 -3.16 1.68
N HIS A 84 18.28 -4.27 1.92
CA HIS A 84 19.72 -4.31 2.15
C HIS A 84 20.33 -5.46 1.36
N ALA A 85 21.26 -5.18 0.45
CA ALA A 85 21.93 -6.19 -0.34
C ALA A 85 23.04 -6.89 0.48
N LEU A 86 23.00 -8.22 0.54
CA LEU A 86 24.02 -9.07 1.20
C LEU A 86 25.03 -9.62 0.21
N SER A 87 24.63 -9.89 -1.02
CA SER A 87 25.52 -10.38 -2.09
C SER A 87 26.09 -9.21 -2.89
N GLU A 88 27.14 -9.47 -3.69
CA GLU A 88 27.77 -8.48 -4.56
C GLU A 88 26.75 -7.78 -5.48
N LYS A 89 25.77 -8.54 -5.92
CA LYS A 89 24.62 -8.06 -6.70
C LYS A 89 23.35 -8.67 -6.15
N TRP A 90 22.34 -7.84 -5.90
CA TRP A 90 21.00 -8.28 -5.54
C TRP A 90 19.99 -7.59 -6.43
N VAL A 91 19.24 -8.39 -7.19
CA VAL A 91 18.23 -7.93 -8.14
C VAL A 91 16.85 -8.31 -7.64
N THR A 92 15.96 -7.34 -7.62
CA THR A 92 14.54 -7.53 -7.31
C THR A 92 13.69 -6.90 -8.41
N ARG A 93 12.56 -7.51 -8.71
CA ARG A 93 11.49 -6.92 -9.52
C ARG A 93 10.28 -6.66 -8.67
N TRP A 94 9.57 -5.59 -8.97
CA TRP A 94 8.32 -5.29 -8.28
C TRP A 94 7.18 -4.98 -9.24
N VAL A 95 5.98 -5.20 -8.74
CA VAL A 95 4.72 -4.78 -9.33
C VAL A 95 3.92 -4.10 -8.22
N ALA A 96 3.77 -2.79 -8.36
CA ALA A 96 2.97 -1.98 -7.46
C ALA A 96 1.59 -1.73 -8.06
N PHE A 97 0.57 -1.78 -7.24
CA PHE A 97 -0.81 -1.63 -7.66
C PHE A 97 -1.63 -0.92 -6.59
N ASP A 98 -2.69 -0.27 -7.04
CA ASP A 98 -3.57 0.52 -6.18
C ASP A 98 -5.03 0.27 -6.58
N GLY A 99 -5.95 0.92 -5.90
CA GLY A 99 -7.38 0.81 -6.07
C GLY A 99 -8.09 0.38 -4.80
N PRO A 100 -9.41 0.60 -4.72
CA PRO A 100 -10.18 0.35 -3.50
C PRO A 100 -10.14 -1.11 -3.03
N LEU A 101 -9.78 -2.06 -3.91
CA LEU A 101 -9.66 -3.47 -3.55
C LEU A 101 -8.21 -3.98 -3.48
N ALA A 102 -7.20 -3.15 -3.70
CA ALA A 102 -5.80 -3.58 -3.75
C ALA A 102 -5.37 -4.32 -2.48
N GLU A 103 -5.50 -3.69 -1.33
CA GLU A 103 -5.19 -4.29 -0.04
C GLU A 103 -6.11 -5.49 0.27
N ALA A 104 -7.42 -5.31 0.05
CA ALA A 104 -8.40 -6.35 0.33
C ALA A 104 -8.14 -7.62 -0.51
N THR A 105 -7.66 -7.47 -1.75
CA THR A 105 -7.31 -8.58 -2.63
C THR A 105 -6.13 -9.35 -2.08
N LEU A 106 -5.01 -8.68 -1.75
CA LEU A 106 -3.84 -9.36 -1.15
C LEU A 106 -4.22 -10.12 0.12
N LEU A 107 -4.99 -9.50 1.00
CA LEU A 107 -5.43 -10.11 2.24
C LEU A 107 -6.40 -11.28 2.02
N ALA A 108 -7.22 -11.22 0.97
CA ALA A 108 -8.16 -12.29 0.62
C ALA A 108 -7.44 -13.56 0.15
N TYR A 109 -6.33 -13.42 -0.56
CA TYR A 109 -5.49 -14.56 -0.95
C TYR A 109 -4.75 -15.21 0.21
N ARG A 110 -4.62 -14.51 1.36
CA ARG A 110 -3.99 -15.03 2.59
C ARG A 110 -2.54 -15.46 2.42
N TYR A 111 -1.82 -14.77 1.58
CA TYR A 111 -0.39 -15.02 1.43
C TYR A 111 0.37 -14.66 2.71
N PRO A 112 1.35 -15.46 3.15
CA PRO A 112 2.33 -15.00 4.13
C PRO A 112 3.12 -13.83 3.55
N ARG A 113 3.65 -12.96 4.41
CA ARG A 113 4.43 -11.78 3.99
C ARG A 113 5.61 -12.12 3.13
N HIS A 114 6.29 -13.18 3.47
CA HIS A 114 7.39 -13.76 2.73
C HIS A 114 7.02 -15.19 2.33
N GLN A 115 7.24 -15.52 1.08
CA GLN A 115 6.99 -16.83 0.50
C GLN A 115 8.24 -17.28 -0.23
N SER A 116 8.73 -18.47 0.10
CA SER A 116 9.89 -19.05 -0.56
C SER A 116 9.49 -19.98 -1.71
N ASN A 117 10.33 -20.03 -2.74
CA ASN A 117 10.15 -20.91 -3.89
C ASN A 117 8.86 -20.69 -4.71
N CYS A 118 8.40 -19.46 -4.81
CA CYS A 118 7.25 -19.11 -5.66
C CYS A 118 7.60 -18.98 -7.15
N GLY A 119 8.88 -19.09 -7.49
CA GLY A 119 9.36 -18.81 -8.84
C GLY A 119 9.66 -17.33 -9.05
N LYS A 120 10.32 -17.04 -10.15
CA LYS A 120 10.66 -15.67 -10.57
C LYS A 120 9.53 -15.10 -11.41
N LEU A 121 9.37 -13.81 -11.37
CA LEU A 121 8.56 -13.11 -12.37
C LEU A 121 9.24 -13.29 -13.74
N ASP A 122 8.56 -13.95 -14.68
CA ASP A 122 9.12 -14.22 -15.98
C ASP A 122 9.34 -12.94 -16.80
N ASP A 123 10.33 -12.97 -17.70
CA ASP A 123 10.75 -11.81 -18.46
C ASP A 123 9.66 -11.33 -19.43
N GLU A 124 8.92 -12.24 -20.06
CA GLU A 124 7.85 -11.89 -20.99
C GLU A 124 6.73 -11.11 -20.31
N ARG A 125 6.29 -11.61 -19.15
CA ARG A 125 5.27 -10.95 -18.35
C ARG A 125 5.76 -9.60 -17.82
N PHE A 126 7.01 -9.51 -17.38
CA PHE A 126 7.59 -8.28 -16.90
C PHE A 126 7.67 -7.21 -17.98
N GLU A 127 8.14 -7.56 -19.18
CA GLU A 127 8.18 -6.64 -20.32
C GLU A 127 6.79 -6.25 -20.83
N GLU A 128 5.80 -7.16 -20.80
CA GLU A 128 4.41 -6.84 -21.10
C GLU A 128 3.87 -5.75 -20.18
N LEU A 129 4.06 -5.90 -18.87
CA LEU A 129 3.61 -4.90 -17.90
C LEU A 129 4.32 -3.55 -18.10
N LYS A 130 5.64 -3.59 -18.30
CA LYS A 130 6.50 -2.44 -18.48
C LYS A 130 6.13 -1.59 -19.71
N THR A 131 5.90 -2.25 -20.83
CA THR A 131 5.53 -1.58 -22.08
C THR A 131 4.10 -1.06 -22.08
N SER A 132 3.19 -1.77 -21.42
CA SER A 132 1.76 -1.41 -21.40
C SER A 132 1.39 -0.41 -20.32
N ILE A 133 2.23 -0.18 -19.31
CA ILE A 133 1.89 0.72 -18.18
C ILE A 133 1.77 2.19 -18.62
N ALA A 134 2.50 2.60 -19.66
CA ALA A 134 2.45 3.96 -20.20
C ALA A 134 1.19 4.23 -21.03
N ASP A 135 0.48 3.19 -21.44
CA ASP A 135 -0.74 3.33 -22.23
C ASP A 135 -1.88 3.92 -21.39
N THR A 136 -2.55 4.92 -21.93
CA THR A 136 -3.65 5.64 -21.30
C THR A 136 -5.02 5.19 -21.76
N ASP A 137 -5.07 4.26 -22.72
CA ASP A 137 -6.34 3.71 -23.20
C ASP A 137 -7.01 2.84 -22.12
N TRP A 138 -8.28 3.12 -21.87
CA TRP A 138 -9.09 2.41 -20.88
C TRP A 138 -9.19 0.90 -21.11
N PHE A 139 -9.14 0.46 -22.35
CA PHE A 139 -9.12 -0.97 -22.64
C PHE A 139 -7.83 -1.61 -22.12
N GLN A 140 -6.69 -0.99 -22.36
CA GLN A 140 -5.39 -1.47 -21.87
C GLN A 140 -5.30 -1.42 -20.35
N ILE A 141 -5.81 -0.36 -19.72
CA ILE A 141 -5.84 -0.24 -18.26
C ILE A 141 -6.64 -1.39 -17.64
N ARG A 142 -7.82 -1.72 -18.19
CA ARG A 142 -8.64 -2.86 -17.74
C ARG A 142 -7.96 -4.19 -18.00
N ARG A 143 -7.30 -4.35 -19.15
CA ARG A 143 -6.53 -5.54 -19.48
C ARG A 143 -5.41 -5.78 -18.45
N LEU A 144 -4.66 -4.76 -18.11
CA LEU A 144 -3.61 -4.83 -17.07
C LEU A 144 -4.18 -5.18 -15.68
N SER A 145 -5.36 -4.68 -15.33
CA SER A 145 -6.07 -5.08 -14.11
C SER A 145 -6.39 -6.58 -14.09
N GLY A 146 -6.79 -7.14 -15.22
CA GLY A 146 -7.00 -8.59 -15.40
C GLY A 146 -5.71 -9.39 -15.25
N ILE A 147 -4.63 -8.96 -15.91
CA ILE A 147 -3.31 -9.58 -15.80
C ILE A 147 -2.81 -9.57 -14.34
N LEU A 148 -2.93 -8.44 -13.67
CA LEU A 148 -2.57 -8.31 -12.27
C LEU A 148 -3.37 -9.27 -11.37
N SER A 149 -4.68 -9.39 -11.60
CA SER A 149 -5.53 -10.32 -10.86
C SER A 149 -5.09 -11.78 -11.08
N GLN A 150 -4.70 -12.14 -12.30
CA GLN A 150 -4.16 -13.47 -12.60
C GLN A 150 -2.81 -13.70 -11.91
N MET A 151 -1.91 -12.72 -11.95
CA MET A 151 -0.62 -12.81 -11.26
C MET A 151 -0.79 -13.02 -9.75
N LEU A 152 -1.75 -12.30 -9.15
CA LEU A 152 -2.08 -12.48 -7.73
C LEU A 152 -2.61 -13.89 -7.44
N ALA A 153 -3.39 -14.47 -8.32
CA ALA A 153 -3.89 -15.83 -8.17
C ALA A 153 -2.78 -16.88 -8.32
N ASP A 154 -1.82 -16.64 -9.22
CA ASP A 154 -0.73 -17.58 -9.54
C ASP A 154 0.38 -17.58 -8.48
N LEU A 155 0.47 -16.54 -7.64
CA LEU A 155 1.41 -16.50 -6.51
C LEU A 155 1.10 -17.54 -5.42
N CYS A 156 0.13 -18.41 -5.61
CA CYS A 156 -0.33 -19.33 -4.60
C CYS A 156 0.73 -20.40 -4.26
N PRO A 157 1.36 -20.39 -3.08
CA PRO A 157 2.01 -21.57 -2.57
C PRO A 157 0.93 -22.59 -2.25
N GLY A 158 1.21 -23.84 -2.57
CA GLY A 158 0.28 -24.95 -2.45
C GLY A 158 -0.58 -24.93 -1.18
N ARG A 159 -1.83 -25.23 -1.35
CA ARG A 159 -2.95 -25.30 -0.40
C ARG A 159 -2.56 -25.71 1.03
N SER A 160 -2.21 -24.77 1.87
CA SER A 160 -2.30 -24.96 3.31
C SER A 160 -3.59 -24.30 3.82
N ALA A 161 -4.38 -25.07 4.55
CA ALA A 161 -5.56 -24.53 5.23
C ALA A 161 -5.13 -23.34 6.13
N PRO A 162 -5.89 -22.26 6.19
CA PRO A 162 -5.51 -21.09 6.99
C PRO A 162 -5.32 -21.49 8.44
N VAL A 163 -4.16 -21.18 8.98
CA VAL A 163 -3.87 -21.40 10.39
C VAL A 163 -4.84 -20.50 11.21
N ARG A 164 -5.35 -21.02 12.31
CA ARG A 164 -6.29 -20.30 13.21
C ARG A 164 -5.80 -18.88 13.54
N SER A 165 -4.50 -18.67 13.61
CA SER A 165 -3.86 -17.39 13.85
C SER A 165 -4.06 -16.38 12.70
N GLU A 166 -4.01 -16.83 11.45
CA GLU A 166 -4.22 -15.97 10.28
C GLU A 166 -5.67 -15.54 10.14
N LEU A 167 -6.59 -16.46 10.45
CA LEU A 167 -8.03 -16.15 10.49
C LEU A 167 -8.31 -15.06 11.53
N LEU A 168 -7.69 -15.14 12.70
CA LEU A 168 -7.86 -14.17 13.78
C LEU A 168 -7.36 -12.79 13.40
N VAL A 169 -6.18 -12.70 12.77
CA VAL A 169 -5.63 -11.42 12.25
C VAL A 169 -6.56 -10.82 11.20
N LYS A 170 -7.05 -11.64 10.27
CA LYS A 170 -8.01 -11.20 9.25
C LYS A 170 -9.28 -10.64 9.89
N GLN A 171 -9.89 -11.35 10.86
CA GLN A 171 -11.07 -10.87 11.58
C GLN A 171 -10.80 -9.55 12.31
N CYS A 172 -9.61 -9.39 12.91
CA CYS A 172 -9.20 -8.15 13.53
C CYS A 172 -9.16 -6.99 12.53
N MET A 173 -8.56 -7.20 11.36
CA MET A 173 -8.48 -6.18 10.31
C MET A 173 -9.85 -5.82 9.73
N GLU A 174 -10.72 -6.81 9.51
CA GLU A 174 -12.09 -6.58 9.05
C GLU A 174 -12.92 -5.78 10.07
N LEU A 175 -12.75 -6.08 11.37
CA LEU A 175 -13.39 -5.35 12.45
C LEU A 175 -12.90 -3.89 12.50
N ILE A 176 -11.59 -3.67 12.39
CA ILE A 176 -11.01 -2.33 12.32
C ILE A 176 -11.57 -1.56 11.12
N ARG A 177 -11.61 -2.17 9.94
CA ARG A 177 -12.11 -1.53 8.72
C ARG A 177 -13.60 -1.15 8.84
N SER A 178 -14.44 -2.08 9.30
CA SER A 178 -15.88 -1.86 9.43
C SER A 178 -16.27 -0.87 10.53
N ARG A 179 -15.38 -0.64 11.50
CA ARG A 179 -15.62 0.22 12.67
C ARG A 179 -14.70 1.42 12.76
N LEU A 180 -13.99 1.78 11.67
CA LEU A 180 -12.95 2.83 11.69
C LEU A 180 -13.48 4.18 12.18
N SER A 181 -14.73 4.51 11.87
CA SER A 181 -15.43 5.72 12.31
C SER A 181 -15.97 5.63 13.76
N ASP A 182 -15.93 4.46 14.37
CA ASP A 182 -16.37 4.29 15.75
C ASP A 182 -15.35 4.91 16.71
N ARG A 183 -15.83 5.82 17.58
CA ARG A 183 -14.99 6.49 18.61
C ARG A 183 -14.43 5.52 19.61
N ASN A 184 -15.14 4.43 19.88
CA ASN A 184 -14.81 3.42 20.86
C ASN A 184 -13.93 2.30 20.29
N LEU A 185 -13.55 2.38 19.00
CA LEU A 185 -12.65 1.40 18.42
C LEU A 185 -11.26 1.51 19.03
N ASP A 186 -10.95 0.58 19.89
CA ASP A 186 -9.65 0.39 20.52
C ASP A 186 -9.27 -1.09 20.60
N LEU A 187 -8.13 -1.41 21.21
CA LEU A 187 -7.67 -2.79 21.35
C LEU A 187 -8.58 -3.62 22.27
N GLU A 188 -9.15 -3.02 23.29
CA GLU A 188 -10.05 -3.70 24.23
C GLU A 188 -11.35 -4.11 23.53
N PHE A 189 -11.96 -3.19 22.81
CA PHE A 189 -13.13 -3.46 21.97
C PHE A 189 -12.88 -4.63 21.00
N ILE A 190 -11.71 -4.65 20.35
CA ILE A 190 -11.38 -5.73 19.41
C ILE A 190 -11.21 -7.05 20.12
N CYS A 191 -10.52 -7.08 21.27
CA CYS A 191 -10.31 -8.27 22.07
C CYS A 191 -11.63 -8.88 22.55
N ASP A 192 -12.55 -8.04 23.01
CA ASP A 192 -13.88 -8.47 23.46
C ASP A 192 -14.71 -9.07 22.34
N ASN A 193 -14.67 -8.47 21.14
CA ASN A 193 -15.39 -8.99 19.98
C ASN A 193 -14.82 -10.33 19.50
N LEU A 194 -13.50 -10.47 19.48
CA LEU A 194 -12.81 -11.67 18.96
C LEU A 194 -12.61 -12.74 20.04
N LYS A 195 -12.98 -12.47 21.30
CA LYS A 195 -12.82 -13.39 22.45
C LYS A 195 -11.38 -13.86 22.64
N VAL A 196 -10.43 -12.92 22.59
CA VAL A 196 -9.00 -13.19 22.72
C VAL A 196 -8.35 -12.26 23.74
N SER A 197 -7.24 -12.70 24.35
CA SER A 197 -6.50 -11.85 25.26
C SER A 197 -5.73 -10.76 24.51
N ARG A 198 -5.60 -9.59 25.15
CA ARG A 198 -4.87 -8.42 24.60
C ARG A 198 -3.42 -8.76 24.25
N SER A 199 -2.74 -9.52 25.09
CA SER A 199 -1.36 -9.94 24.85
C SER A 199 -1.22 -10.86 23.66
N SER A 200 -2.11 -11.84 23.52
CA SER A 200 -2.12 -12.79 22.41
C SER A 200 -2.40 -12.10 21.09
N LEU A 201 -3.42 -11.22 21.04
CA LEU A 201 -3.76 -10.49 19.83
C LEU A 201 -2.63 -9.53 19.43
N SER A 202 -2.10 -8.76 20.37
CA SER A 202 -1.01 -7.80 20.09
C SER A 202 0.25 -8.47 19.58
N ARG A 203 0.64 -9.61 20.17
CA ARG A 203 1.79 -10.39 19.72
C ARG A 203 1.56 -10.95 18.32
N LEU A 204 0.42 -11.62 18.13
CA LEU A 204 0.09 -12.25 16.85
C LEU A 204 -0.08 -11.23 15.72
N PHE A 205 -0.78 -10.12 15.99
CA PHE A 205 -0.98 -9.07 14.99
C PHE A 205 0.35 -8.41 14.61
N ARG A 206 1.24 -8.15 15.57
CA ARG A 206 2.58 -7.65 15.30
C ARG A 206 3.42 -8.65 14.52
N GLU A 207 3.35 -9.94 14.85
CA GLU A 207 4.04 -11.02 14.13
C GLU A 207 3.60 -11.11 12.65
N LYS A 208 2.30 -10.92 12.37
CA LYS A 208 1.76 -11.09 11.01
C LYS A 208 1.67 -9.79 10.21
N ILE A 209 1.46 -8.66 10.88
CA ILE A 209 1.25 -7.34 10.24
C ILE A 209 2.42 -6.38 10.48
N GLY A 210 3.30 -6.70 11.45
CA GLY A 210 4.48 -5.90 11.76
C GLY A 210 4.22 -4.75 12.73
N VAL A 211 2.99 -4.32 12.94
CA VAL A 211 2.61 -3.25 13.87
C VAL A 211 1.59 -3.73 14.88
N SER A 212 1.45 -3.00 15.99
CA SER A 212 0.37 -3.27 16.93
C SER A 212 -1.01 -2.90 16.34
N PRO A 213 -2.11 -3.54 16.78
CA PRO A 213 -3.47 -3.18 16.34
C PRO A 213 -3.78 -1.69 16.55
N GLY A 214 -3.35 -1.11 17.68
CA GLY A 214 -3.57 0.31 17.94
C GLY A 214 -2.83 1.23 16.97
N ARG A 215 -1.60 0.87 16.59
CA ARG A 215 -0.86 1.62 15.55
C ARG A 215 -1.54 1.47 14.19
N TYR A 216 -1.98 0.29 13.84
CA TYR A 216 -2.71 0.03 12.60
C TYR A 216 -4.00 0.86 12.51
N ILE A 217 -4.80 0.97 13.59
CA ILE A 217 -5.97 1.85 13.64
C ILE A 217 -5.58 3.30 13.36
N GLN A 218 -4.50 3.80 13.99
CA GLN A 218 -4.05 5.17 13.76
C GLN A 218 -3.63 5.42 12.31
N ASP A 219 -2.91 4.49 11.70
CA ASP A 219 -2.46 4.60 10.33
C ASP A 219 -3.64 4.58 9.35
N ARG A 220 -4.65 3.72 9.59
CA ARG A 220 -5.90 3.71 8.81
C ARG A 220 -6.71 5.00 8.96
N ARG A 221 -6.83 5.54 10.16
CA ARG A 221 -7.48 6.84 10.40
C ARG A 221 -6.75 7.99 9.70
N LEU A 222 -5.42 7.93 9.65
CA LEU A 222 -4.62 8.92 8.93
C LEU A 222 -4.86 8.86 7.42
N GLN A 223 -4.86 7.67 6.85
CA GLN A 223 -5.15 7.47 5.43
C GLN A 223 -6.56 7.97 5.07
N GLU A 224 -7.57 7.59 5.85
CA GLU A 224 -8.95 8.07 5.64
C GLU A 224 -9.04 9.59 5.73
N ALA A 225 -8.37 10.19 6.71
CA ALA A 225 -8.32 11.64 6.84
C ALA A 225 -7.69 12.31 5.61
N GLN A 226 -6.61 11.76 5.07
CA GLN A 226 -5.94 12.27 3.87
C GLN A 226 -6.87 12.18 2.65
N ILE A 227 -7.51 11.04 2.45
CA ILE A 227 -8.49 10.83 1.36
C ILE A 227 -9.62 11.86 1.45
N LEU A 228 -10.22 12.02 2.63
CA LEU A 228 -11.34 12.95 2.82
C LEU A 228 -10.93 14.42 2.72
N LEU A 229 -9.73 14.77 3.22
CA LEU A 229 -9.20 16.13 3.12
C LEU A 229 -8.93 16.55 1.68
N LEU A 230 -8.49 15.62 0.83
CA LEU A 230 -8.13 15.89 -0.56
C LEU A 230 -9.26 15.67 -1.54
N GLY A 231 -10.10 14.67 -1.28
CA GLY A 231 -11.14 14.22 -2.21
C GLY A 231 -12.53 14.83 -1.96
N THR A 232 -12.72 15.59 -0.86
CA THR A 232 -14.03 16.13 -0.51
C THR A 232 -13.97 17.57 -0.01
N ASN A 233 -15.13 18.26 -0.10
CA ASN A 233 -15.34 19.58 0.50
C ASN A 233 -15.94 19.51 1.92
N LEU A 234 -15.90 18.37 2.58
CA LEU A 234 -16.42 18.20 3.92
C LEU A 234 -15.74 19.16 4.91
N PRO A 235 -16.48 19.71 5.89
CA PRO A 235 -15.86 20.48 6.96
C PRO A 235 -14.93 19.57 7.78
N VAL A 236 -13.87 20.16 8.35
CA VAL A 236 -12.86 19.42 9.12
C VAL A 236 -13.47 18.66 10.31
N SER A 237 -14.54 19.22 10.91
CA SER A 237 -15.30 18.54 11.97
C SER A 237 -15.99 17.27 11.47
N GLY A 238 -16.59 17.29 10.30
CA GLY A 238 -17.22 16.11 9.71
C GLY A 238 -16.19 15.03 9.30
N ILE A 239 -14.98 15.46 8.88
CA ILE A 239 -13.88 14.52 8.62
C ILE A 239 -13.41 13.89 9.93
N ALA A 240 -13.23 14.68 11.00
CA ALA A 240 -12.85 14.16 12.30
C ALA A 240 -13.83 13.07 12.79
N GLU A 241 -15.12 13.31 12.66
CA GLU A 241 -16.16 12.34 13.03
C GLU A 241 -16.05 11.05 12.20
N ARG A 242 -15.92 11.14 10.89
CA ARG A 242 -15.76 9.98 9.99
C ARG A 242 -14.49 9.18 10.26
N CYS A 243 -13.43 9.84 10.72
CA CYS A 243 -12.20 9.19 11.14
C CYS A 243 -12.23 8.66 12.59
N GLY A 244 -13.39 8.70 13.27
CA GLY A 244 -13.55 8.15 14.60
C GLY A 244 -12.94 8.99 15.72
N PHE A 245 -12.78 10.29 15.53
CA PHE A 245 -12.31 11.20 16.57
C PHE A 245 -13.49 11.83 17.32
N PRO A 246 -13.56 11.68 18.65
CA PRO A 246 -14.64 12.23 19.45
C PRO A 246 -14.66 13.77 19.45
N GLU A 247 -13.47 14.38 19.35
CA GLU A 247 -13.27 15.82 19.43
C GLU A 247 -12.43 16.34 18.27
N LEU A 248 -12.82 17.48 17.71
CA LEU A 248 -12.09 18.16 16.65
C LEU A 248 -10.65 18.52 17.06
N THR A 249 -10.44 18.92 18.29
CA THR A 249 -9.13 19.27 18.84
C THR A 249 -8.16 18.09 18.82
N SER A 250 -8.64 16.90 19.17
CA SER A 250 -7.89 15.66 19.13
C SER A 250 -7.50 15.28 17.70
N PHE A 251 -8.43 15.43 16.76
CA PHE A 251 -8.16 15.22 15.33
C PHE A 251 -7.11 16.19 14.78
N ILE A 252 -7.24 17.50 15.07
CA ILE A 252 -6.29 18.52 14.61
C ILE A 252 -4.88 18.20 15.14
N ARG A 253 -4.76 17.81 16.42
CA ARG A 253 -3.50 17.42 17.05
C ARG A 253 -2.91 16.17 16.39
N PHE A 254 -3.74 15.18 16.10
CA PHE A 254 -3.36 13.96 15.40
C PHE A 254 -2.81 14.26 14.00
N ILE A 255 -3.51 15.06 13.21
CA ILE A 255 -3.06 15.45 11.85
C ILE A 255 -1.75 16.24 11.91
N ARG A 256 -1.64 17.22 12.82
CA ARG A 256 -0.40 18.00 12.97
C ARG A 256 0.80 17.10 13.30
N ARG A 257 0.61 16.13 14.21
CA ARG A 257 1.68 15.22 14.60
C ARG A 257 2.15 14.32 13.47
N ASN A 258 1.24 13.87 12.59
CA ASN A 258 1.55 12.92 11.53
C ASN A 258 1.91 13.60 10.19
N LEU A 259 1.34 14.77 9.87
CA LEU A 259 1.53 15.46 8.58
C LEU A 259 2.31 16.79 8.72
N GLY A 260 2.67 17.20 9.92
CA GLY A 260 3.45 18.42 10.17
C GLY A 260 2.69 19.73 9.96
N CYS A 261 1.40 19.70 9.61
CA CYS A 261 0.59 20.90 9.38
C CYS A 261 -0.87 20.69 9.80
N SER A 262 -1.66 21.77 9.84
CA SER A 262 -3.09 21.65 10.16
C SER A 262 -3.86 20.99 9.00
N PRO A 263 -5.05 20.39 9.28
CA PRO A 263 -5.91 19.80 8.24
C PRO A 263 -6.22 20.78 7.09
N LEU A 264 -6.55 22.03 7.40
CA LEU A 264 -6.82 23.05 6.39
C LEU A 264 -5.59 23.38 5.56
N ALA A 265 -4.42 23.57 6.20
CA ALA A 265 -3.17 23.81 5.51
C ALA A 265 -2.77 22.62 4.60
N TYR A 266 -3.04 21.39 5.03
CA TYR A 266 -2.82 20.20 4.23
C TYR A 266 -3.69 20.20 2.98
N ARG A 267 -4.98 20.48 3.12
CA ARG A 267 -5.94 20.63 2.00
C ARG A 267 -5.47 21.70 1.01
N GLU A 268 -5.17 22.89 1.48
CA GLU A 268 -4.76 24.02 0.63
C GLU A 268 -3.44 23.79 -0.11
N LYS A 269 -2.44 23.26 0.59
CA LYS A 269 -1.11 23.01 0.01
C LYS A 269 -1.18 22.02 -1.15
N THR A 270 -2.04 21.04 -1.06
CA THR A 270 -2.18 20.00 -2.09
C THR A 270 -3.01 20.53 -3.26
N LEU A 271 -4.09 21.27 -3.01
CA LEU A 271 -4.88 21.92 -4.06
C LEU A 271 -4.06 22.94 -4.84
N LYS A 272 -3.17 23.72 -4.18
CA LYS A 272 -2.24 24.62 -4.86
C LYS A 272 -1.25 23.88 -5.73
N LYS A 273 -0.70 22.75 -5.27
CA LYS A 273 0.21 21.92 -6.07
C LYS A 273 -0.49 21.29 -7.28
N GLN A 274 -1.77 20.98 -7.18
CA GLN A 274 -2.56 20.46 -8.30
C GLN A 274 -2.88 21.55 -9.34
N LYS A 275 -3.20 22.80 -8.92
CA LYS A 275 -3.46 23.93 -9.82
C LYS A 275 -2.21 24.39 -10.61
N ILE A 276 -1.03 24.26 -10.06
CA ILE A 276 0.23 24.63 -10.75
C ILE A 276 0.59 23.63 -11.85
N ARG A 277 -0.02 22.44 -11.88
CA ARG A 277 0.23 21.38 -12.86
C ARG A 277 -0.72 21.36 -14.06
N ILE A 278 -1.74 22.22 -14.10
CA ILE A 278 -2.65 22.33 -15.25
C ILE A 278 -2.16 23.53 -16.08
N PRO A 279 -1.55 23.33 -17.26
CA PRO A 279 -1.35 24.42 -18.20
C PRO A 279 -2.73 24.93 -18.63
N ASP A 280 -2.89 26.25 -18.73
CA ASP A 280 -4.10 26.89 -19.26
C ASP A 280 -4.46 26.26 -20.62
N PRO A 281 -5.74 26.01 -20.89
CA PRO A 281 -6.16 25.52 -22.20
C PRO A 281 -5.70 26.52 -23.25
N VAL A 282 -4.91 26.05 -24.20
CA VAL A 282 -4.47 26.83 -25.36
C VAL A 282 -5.73 27.39 -26.02
N SER A 283 -5.88 28.71 -26.00
CA SER A 283 -6.95 29.40 -26.70
C SER A 283 -6.87 29.02 -28.17
N PRO A 284 -7.99 28.66 -28.82
CA PRO A 284 -7.96 28.37 -30.24
C PRO A 284 -7.53 29.63 -30.98
N SER A 285 -6.38 29.61 -31.64
CA SER A 285 -5.96 30.64 -32.58
C SER A 285 -7.01 30.76 -33.67
N ASN A 286 -7.73 31.87 -33.67
CA ASN A 286 -8.50 32.31 -34.84
C ASN A 286 -7.49 32.59 -35.95
N GLU A 287 -7.34 31.68 -36.88
CA GLU A 287 -6.86 32.00 -38.21
C GLU A 287 -8.05 32.01 -39.15
N ILE A 288 -8.26 33.17 -39.72
CA ILE A 288 -9.19 33.53 -40.81
C ILE A 288 -8.66 32.93 -42.10
#